data_3059204d93e1697a9f018c64cf94e1e3
#
_entry.id   3059204d93e1697a9f018c64cf94e1e3
#
_cell.length_a   1.000
_cell.length_b   1.000
_cell.length_c   1.000
_cell.angle_alpha   90.00
_cell.angle_beta   90.00
_cell.angle_gamma   90.00
#
_symmetry.space_group_name_H-M   'P 1'
#
loop_
_entity.id
_entity.type
_entity.pdbx_description
1 polymer ?
#
loop_
_entity_poly.entity_id
_entity_poly.type
_entity_poly.pdbx_seq_one_letter_code
_entity_poly.pdbx_strand_id
1 'polypeptide(L)'
;LAYLNREQYGDRPLLYGPVYYAPVIEVEEGKPTYTPINGRYEITNRKPEYKYDERFMMFFPRMFSPDADHVKAYQYWGKIKGIPLQAQNNQGELKTINKPTFTENLRFFWRYQIIHMYWRYFMWNFSGRQNDIQGFGEPNKGNWISGIKFIDQARLGPQDDLPDSITQNKGNNKYYMLPFLLGLLGLIYHLIKNKNDFIVVMLLFFFT
;
A
#
# COMPACT_ATOMS: atom_id res chain seq x y z
N LEU A 1 8.06 5.05 5.54
CA LEU A 1 7.27 4.51 6.68
C LEU A 1 5.81 4.97 6.63
N ALA A 2 5.53 6.26 6.42
CA ALA A 2 4.15 6.77 6.33
C ALA A 2 3.33 6.07 5.24
N TYR A 3 3.91 5.80 4.07
CA TYR A 3 3.24 5.07 3.00
C TYR A 3 3.01 3.59 3.30
N LEU A 4 3.92 2.96 4.03
CA LEU A 4 3.73 1.59 4.47
C LEU A 4 2.59 1.46 5.49
N ASN A 5 2.29 2.55 6.20
CA ASN A 5 1.24 2.61 7.22
C ASN A 5 -0.06 3.28 6.74
N ARG A 6 -0.08 3.92 5.58
CA ARG A 6 -1.21 4.75 5.12
C ARG A 6 -2.53 4.00 4.98
N GLU A 7 -2.48 2.72 4.66
CA GLU A 7 -3.68 1.86 4.53
C GLU A 7 -4.10 1.20 5.83
N GLN A 8 -3.54 1.64 6.95
CA GLN A 8 -3.63 0.91 8.18
C GLN A 8 -4.22 1.76 9.26
N TYR A 9 -5.53 1.69 9.31
CA TYR A 9 -6.29 2.20 10.43
C TYR A 9 -6.34 1.10 11.49
N GLY A 10 -5.59 1.26 12.59
CA GLY A 10 -5.65 0.37 13.73
C GLY A 10 -4.33 -0.36 14.08
N ASP A 11 -4.44 -1.29 15.01
CA ASP A 11 -3.32 -2.04 15.58
C ASP A 11 -2.81 -3.12 14.61
N ARG A 12 -2.05 -2.69 13.63
CA ARG A 12 -1.51 -3.58 12.62
C ARG A 12 -0.22 -4.25 13.07
N PRO A 13 -0.10 -5.56 12.90
CA PRO A 13 1.16 -6.24 13.11
C PRO A 13 2.17 -5.85 12.03
N LEU A 14 3.31 -5.26 12.45
CA LEU A 14 4.37 -4.83 11.53
C LEU A 14 5.22 -5.99 11.05
N LEU A 15 5.61 -6.88 11.95
CA LEU A 15 6.58 -7.95 11.68
C LEU A 15 5.95 -9.35 11.62
N TYR A 16 4.99 -9.65 12.46
CA TYR A 16 4.33 -10.95 12.52
C TYR A 16 2.88 -10.77 12.90
N GLY A 17 1.97 -11.40 12.17
CA GLY A 17 0.55 -11.25 12.43
C GLY A 17 -0.35 -12.01 11.47
N PRO A 18 -1.67 -11.89 11.67
CA PRO A 18 -2.66 -12.61 10.90
C PRO A 18 -2.76 -12.11 9.46
N VAL A 19 -3.13 -13.02 8.56
CA VAL A 19 -3.63 -12.70 7.22
C VAL A 19 -5.15 -12.45 7.27
N TYR A 20 -5.70 -11.82 6.26
CA TYR A 20 -7.09 -11.30 6.24
C TYR A 20 -8.20 -12.33 6.50
N TYR A 21 -7.94 -13.61 6.33
CA TYR A 21 -8.91 -14.68 6.65
C TYR A 21 -8.56 -15.45 7.93
N ALA A 22 -7.66 -14.91 8.76
CA ALA A 22 -7.26 -15.60 9.97
C ALA A 22 -8.45 -15.75 10.93
N PRO A 23 -8.85 -16.97 11.32
CA PRO A 23 -9.89 -17.18 12.30
C PRO A 23 -9.46 -16.66 13.68
N VAL A 24 -10.37 -16.01 14.39
CA VAL A 24 -10.20 -15.63 15.78
C VAL A 24 -10.50 -16.85 16.63
N ILE A 25 -9.55 -17.28 17.47
CA ILE A 25 -9.69 -18.42 18.38
C ILE A 25 -10.24 -17.95 19.73
N GLU A 26 -9.74 -16.81 20.20
CA GLU A 26 -10.04 -16.28 21.53
C GLU A 26 -10.07 -14.75 21.50
N VAL A 27 -10.91 -14.19 22.35
CA VAL A 27 -10.99 -12.73 22.54
C VAL A 27 -10.67 -12.43 23.99
N GLU A 28 -9.59 -11.73 24.25
CA GLU A 28 -9.16 -11.32 25.59
C GLU A 28 -9.48 -9.84 25.83
N GLU A 29 -9.60 -9.47 27.11
CA GLU A 29 -9.67 -8.07 27.49
C GLU A 29 -8.30 -7.42 27.34
N GLY A 30 -8.17 -6.49 26.40
CA GLY A 30 -6.92 -5.78 26.15
C GLY A 30 -6.79 -4.52 27.00
N LYS A 31 -5.98 -3.59 26.50
CA LYS A 31 -5.61 -2.37 27.21
C LYS A 31 -6.82 -1.48 27.54
N PRO A 32 -6.91 -0.96 28.79
CA PRO A 32 -7.98 -0.08 29.18
C PRO A 32 -7.88 1.28 28.47
N THR A 33 -9.05 1.84 28.12
CA THR A 33 -9.20 3.23 27.69
C THR A 33 -9.68 4.06 28.86
N TYR A 34 -9.03 5.20 29.09
CA TYR A 34 -9.33 6.08 30.21
C TYR A 34 -10.04 7.35 29.72
N THR A 35 -11.05 7.78 30.46
CA THR A 35 -11.72 9.07 30.24
C THR A 35 -11.68 9.89 31.52
N PRO A 36 -11.40 11.21 31.46
CA PRO A 36 -11.44 12.07 32.64
C PRO A 36 -12.88 12.30 33.06
N ILE A 37 -13.25 11.83 34.25
CA ILE A 37 -14.55 12.01 34.89
C ILE A 37 -14.33 12.65 36.26
N ASN A 38 -14.93 13.81 36.52
CA ASN A 38 -14.79 14.54 37.77
C ASN A 38 -13.37 14.78 38.27
N GLY A 39 -12.43 15.03 37.32
CA GLY A 39 -11.02 15.28 37.65
C GLY A 39 -10.17 14.04 37.94
N ARG A 40 -10.71 12.85 37.74
CA ARG A 40 -10.01 11.56 37.83
C ARG A 40 -10.12 10.79 36.52
N TYR A 41 -9.10 9.98 36.23
CA TYR A 41 -9.16 9.08 35.06
C TYR A 41 -9.84 7.77 35.48
N GLU A 42 -10.96 7.47 34.84
CA GLU A 42 -11.69 6.21 35.04
C GLU A 42 -11.61 5.34 33.78
N ILE A 43 -11.56 4.02 33.97
CA ILE A 43 -11.58 3.06 32.86
C ILE A 43 -13.00 3.03 32.30
N THR A 44 -13.20 3.51 31.08
CA THR A 44 -14.49 3.54 30.41
C THR A 44 -14.70 2.38 29.46
N ASN A 45 -13.63 1.82 28.91
CA ASN A 45 -13.70 0.69 28.00
C ASN A 45 -12.39 -0.09 28.00
N ARG A 46 -12.42 -1.34 27.52
CA ARG A 46 -11.24 -2.15 27.20
C ARG A 46 -11.33 -2.57 25.74
N LYS A 47 -10.28 -2.31 24.97
CA LYS A 47 -10.22 -2.77 23.60
C LYS A 47 -10.09 -4.29 23.60
N PRO A 48 -10.89 -5.04 22.83
CA PRO A 48 -10.70 -6.48 22.71
C PRO A 48 -9.37 -6.78 22.02
N GLU A 49 -8.64 -7.74 22.56
CA GLU A 49 -7.44 -8.28 21.94
C GLU A 49 -7.76 -9.66 21.35
N TYR A 50 -7.53 -9.80 20.05
CA TYR A 50 -7.90 -11.00 19.31
C TYR A 50 -6.71 -11.93 19.16
N LYS A 51 -6.87 -13.17 19.59
CA LYS A 51 -5.93 -14.26 19.31
C LYS A 51 -6.37 -15.00 18.06
N TYR A 52 -5.47 -15.10 17.11
CA TYR A 52 -5.71 -15.72 15.82
C TYR A 52 -5.08 -17.12 15.74
N ASP A 53 -5.62 -17.97 14.89
CA ASP A 53 -5.06 -19.28 14.58
C ASP A 53 -3.65 -19.13 13.99
N GLU A 54 -2.64 -19.74 14.64
CA GLU A 54 -1.24 -19.65 14.23
C GLU A 54 -0.99 -20.13 12.78
N ARG A 55 -1.79 -21.06 12.29
CA ARG A 55 -1.69 -21.54 10.92
C ARG A 55 -1.93 -20.41 9.90
N PHE A 56 -2.65 -19.36 10.26
CA PHE A 56 -2.95 -18.19 9.46
C PHE A 56 -2.05 -16.99 9.76
N MET A 57 -1.07 -17.14 10.64
CA MET A 57 -0.08 -16.11 10.90
C MET A 57 1.00 -16.08 9.84
N MET A 58 1.59 -14.91 9.61
CA MET A 58 2.64 -14.71 8.61
C MET A 58 3.65 -13.67 9.08
N PHE A 59 4.90 -13.83 8.65
CA PHE A 59 5.91 -12.78 8.78
C PHE A 59 5.63 -11.64 7.80
N PHE A 60 5.74 -10.39 8.26
CA PHE A 60 5.52 -9.18 7.46
C PHE A 60 4.18 -9.19 6.71
N PRO A 61 3.04 -9.35 7.39
CA PRO A 61 1.75 -9.46 6.72
C PRO A 61 1.35 -8.11 6.11
N ARG A 62 1.19 -8.07 4.80
CA ARG A 62 0.74 -6.88 4.07
C ARG A 62 -0.76 -6.93 3.77
N MET A 63 -1.31 -8.13 3.72
CA MET A 63 -2.73 -8.41 3.46
C MET A 63 -3.36 -8.92 4.76
N PHE A 64 -3.89 -8.05 5.58
CA PHE A 64 -4.40 -8.40 6.91
C PHE A 64 -5.86 -8.00 7.14
N SER A 65 -6.37 -6.98 6.45
CA SER A 65 -7.73 -6.49 6.65
C SER A 65 -8.78 -7.44 6.10
N PRO A 66 -9.82 -7.79 6.87
CA PRO A 66 -10.93 -8.62 6.42
C PRO A 66 -11.99 -7.85 5.60
N ASP A 67 -11.83 -6.54 5.41
CA ASP A 67 -12.75 -5.71 4.65
C ASP A 67 -12.89 -6.21 3.21
N ALA A 68 -14.13 -6.29 2.70
CA ALA A 68 -14.41 -6.90 1.40
C ALA A 68 -13.74 -6.19 0.23
N ASP A 69 -13.59 -4.87 0.28
CA ASP A 69 -12.95 -4.12 -0.80
C ASP A 69 -11.43 -4.24 -0.71
N HIS A 70 -10.87 -4.31 0.49
CA HIS A 70 -9.46 -4.64 0.68
C HIS A 70 -9.14 -6.05 0.20
N VAL A 71 -9.98 -7.03 0.48
CA VAL A 71 -9.82 -8.41 0.00
C VAL A 71 -9.83 -8.49 -1.52
N LYS A 72 -10.71 -7.78 -2.21
CA LYS A 72 -10.70 -7.67 -3.68
C LYS A 72 -9.40 -7.08 -4.20
N ALA A 73 -8.90 -6.01 -3.55
CA ALA A 73 -7.62 -5.41 -3.89
C ALA A 73 -6.45 -6.40 -3.69
N TYR A 74 -6.45 -7.17 -2.59
CA TYR A 74 -5.44 -8.21 -2.35
C TYR A 74 -5.43 -9.27 -3.45
N GLN A 75 -6.61 -9.76 -3.84
CA GLN A 75 -6.77 -10.74 -4.91
C GLN A 75 -6.24 -10.22 -6.25
N TYR A 76 -6.58 -8.99 -6.59
CA TYR A 76 -6.16 -8.35 -7.84
C TYR A 76 -4.64 -8.11 -7.88
N TRP A 77 -4.10 -7.45 -6.86
CA TRP A 77 -2.69 -7.06 -6.84
C TRP A 77 -1.75 -8.21 -6.48
N GLY A 78 -2.13 -9.05 -5.52
CA GLY A 78 -1.36 -10.19 -5.06
C GLY A 78 -1.43 -11.39 -6.01
N LYS A 79 -2.48 -11.47 -6.86
CA LYS A 79 -2.80 -12.65 -7.69
C LYS A 79 -2.83 -13.93 -6.86
N ILE A 80 -3.64 -13.90 -5.79
CA ILE A 80 -3.67 -14.93 -4.76
C ILE A 80 -4.28 -16.20 -5.31
N LYS A 81 -3.54 -17.30 -5.19
CA LYS A 81 -4.04 -18.68 -5.32
C LYS A 81 -4.17 -19.30 -3.94
N GLY A 82 -3.20 -19.03 -3.07
CA GLY A 82 -3.17 -19.44 -1.68
C GLY A 82 -2.90 -20.94 -1.47
N ILE A 83 -2.77 -21.29 -0.19
CA ILE A 83 -2.68 -22.68 0.28
C ILE A 83 -4.02 -23.00 0.95
N PRO A 84 -4.75 -24.05 0.52
CA PRO A 84 -6.03 -24.40 1.11
C PRO A 84 -5.81 -24.93 2.54
N LEU A 85 -6.42 -24.27 3.52
CA LEU A 85 -6.45 -24.68 4.92
C LEU A 85 -7.89 -24.81 5.37
N GLN A 86 -8.18 -25.84 6.17
CA GLN A 86 -9.48 -25.98 6.82
C GLN A 86 -9.49 -25.14 8.10
N ALA A 87 -10.49 -24.29 8.21
CA ALA A 87 -10.76 -23.51 9.40
C ALA A 87 -12.22 -23.67 9.82
N GLN A 88 -12.45 -23.66 11.10
CA GLN A 88 -13.79 -23.68 11.66
C GLN A 88 -14.32 -22.24 11.76
N ASN A 89 -15.51 -21.97 11.22
CA ASN A 89 -16.15 -20.69 11.39
C ASN A 89 -16.78 -20.57 12.78
N ASN A 90 -17.27 -19.37 13.13
CA ASN A 90 -17.92 -19.12 14.42
C ASN A 90 -19.19 -19.99 14.67
N GLN A 91 -19.70 -20.67 13.65
CA GLN A 91 -20.86 -21.56 13.70
C GLN A 91 -20.46 -23.04 13.82
N GLY A 92 -19.16 -23.33 13.89
CA GLY A 92 -18.65 -24.70 14.01
C GLY A 92 -18.47 -25.42 12.68
N GLU A 93 -18.77 -24.79 11.53
CA GLU A 93 -18.65 -25.42 10.22
C GLU A 93 -17.23 -25.35 9.69
N LEU A 94 -16.75 -26.43 9.10
CA LEU A 94 -15.45 -26.49 8.45
C LEU A 94 -15.51 -25.80 7.08
N LYS A 95 -14.75 -24.72 6.92
CA LYS A 95 -14.62 -23.99 5.66
C LYS A 95 -13.17 -24.07 5.18
N THR A 96 -13.00 -24.37 3.89
CA THR A 96 -11.67 -24.27 3.25
C THR A 96 -11.37 -22.81 2.94
N ILE A 97 -10.29 -22.29 3.50
CA ILE A 97 -9.81 -20.93 3.29
C ILE A 97 -8.45 -21.01 2.61
N ASN A 98 -8.26 -20.27 1.53
CA ASN A 98 -6.98 -20.17 0.85
C ASN A 98 -6.10 -19.13 1.54
N LYS A 99 -5.15 -19.58 2.38
CA LYS A 99 -4.16 -18.71 3.00
C LYS A 99 -3.19 -18.20 1.93
N PRO A 100 -2.96 -16.87 1.81
CA PRO A 100 -1.94 -16.33 0.92
C PRO A 100 -0.56 -16.88 1.24
N THR A 101 0.22 -17.17 0.22
CA THR A 101 1.64 -17.51 0.40
C THR A 101 2.48 -16.26 0.69
N PHE A 102 3.65 -16.44 1.26
CA PHE A 102 4.59 -15.33 1.50
C PHE A 102 4.99 -14.62 0.19
N THR A 103 5.15 -15.35 -0.90
CA THR A 103 5.48 -14.79 -2.22
C THR A 103 4.33 -13.93 -2.76
N GLU A 104 3.08 -14.33 -2.56
CA GLU A 104 1.90 -13.55 -2.95
C GLU A 104 1.80 -12.27 -2.11
N ASN A 105 2.08 -12.36 -0.81
CA ASN A 105 2.16 -11.21 0.09
C ASN A 105 3.25 -10.21 -0.35
N LEU A 106 4.45 -10.68 -0.70
CA LEU A 106 5.51 -9.83 -1.26
C LEU A 106 5.12 -9.25 -2.63
N ARG A 107 4.41 -10.01 -3.46
CA ARG A 107 3.90 -9.52 -4.76
C ARG A 107 2.92 -8.36 -4.54
N PHE A 108 2.01 -8.46 -3.58
CA PHE A 108 1.12 -7.37 -3.20
C PHE A 108 1.92 -6.15 -2.72
N PHE A 109 2.90 -6.35 -1.82
CA PHE A 109 3.77 -5.29 -1.33
C PHE A 109 4.44 -4.52 -2.48
N TRP A 110 5.09 -5.23 -3.43
CA TRP A 110 5.77 -4.57 -4.54
C TRP A 110 4.81 -3.90 -5.52
N ARG A 111 3.78 -4.63 -5.99
CA ARG A 111 2.90 -4.12 -7.04
C ARG A 111 1.98 -3.01 -6.55
N TYR A 112 1.44 -3.17 -5.35
CA TYR A 112 0.51 -2.20 -4.81
C TYR A 112 1.21 -1.12 -3.98
N GLN A 113 1.88 -1.47 -2.89
CA GLN A 113 2.43 -0.48 -1.97
C GLN A 113 3.62 0.27 -2.56
N ILE A 114 4.56 -0.42 -3.22
CA ILE A 114 5.74 0.26 -3.80
C ILE A 114 5.41 0.88 -5.16
N ILE A 115 4.91 0.11 -6.13
CA ILE A 115 4.77 0.62 -7.49
C ILE A 115 3.52 1.49 -7.63
N HIS A 116 2.34 1.03 -7.20
CA HIS A 116 1.11 1.77 -7.42
C HIS A 116 0.96 2.95 -6.44
N MET A 117 1.23 2.76 -5.15
CA MET A 117 1.06 3.83 -4.16
C MET A 117 2.25 4.78 -4.14
N TYR A 118 3.46 4.29 -3.85
CA TYR A 118 4.63 5.14 -3.66
C TYR A 118 5.21 5.65 -4.98
N TRP A 119 5.62 4.75 -5.90
CA TRP A 119 6.30 5.15 -7.14
C TRP A 119 5.42 6.01 -8.05
N ARG A 120 4.14 5.66 -8.20
CA ARG A 120 3.19 6.47 -8.98
C ARG A 120 3.10 7.90 -8.42
N TYR A 121 2.95 8.05 -7.10
CA TYR A 121 2.87 9.36 -6.46
C TYR A 121 4.18 10.14 -6.57
N PHE A 122 5.32 9.47 -6.40
CA PHE A 122 6.63 10.05 -6.64
C PHE A 122 6.74 10.60 -8.07
N MET A 123 6.39 9.79 -9.06
CA MET A 123 6.44 10.20 -10.47
C MET A 123 5.43 11.32 -10.83
N TRP A 124 4.32 11.45 -10.12
CA TRP A 124 3.44 12.61 -10.28
C TRP A 124 4.13 13.95 -10.02
N ASN A 125 5.03 13.97 -9.06
CA ASN A 125 5.74 15.19 -8.67
C ASN A 125 6.95 15.47 -9.57
N PHE A 126 7.53 14.45 -10.17
CA PHE A 126 8.79 14.59 -10.90
C PHE A 126 8.70 14.35 -12.41
N SER A 127 7.62 13.76 -12.89
CA SER A 127 7.41 13.46 -14.31
C SER A 127 6.15 14.14 -14.86
N GLY A 128 5.04 14.01 -14.16
CA GLY A 128 3.74 14.59 -14.51
C GLY A 128 2.58 13.69 -14.11
N ARG A 129 1.38 14.23 -14.16
CA ARG A 129 0.15 13.61 -13.71
C ARG A 129 -0.90 13.60 -14.81
N GLN A 130 -1.53 12.47 -15.04
CA GLN A 130 -2.58 12.30 -16.06
C GLN A 130 -3.86 13.06 -15.67
N ASN A 131 -4.34 12.89 -14.46
CA ASN A 131 -5.50 13.56 -13.88
C ASN A 131 -5.50 13.40 -12.35
N ASP A 132 -6.45 14.05 -11.69
CA ASP A 132 -6.67 13.99 -10.24
C ASP A 132 -7.70 12.94 -9.80
N ILE A 133 -8.18 12.12 -10.73
CA ILE A 133 -9.15 11.05 -10.45
C ILE A 133 -8.46 9.91 -9.71
N GLN A 134 -9.02 9.51 -8.58
CA GLN A 134 -8.51 8.35 -7.84
C GLN A 134 -8.62 7.08 -8.70
N GLY A 135 -7.50 6.38 -8.87
CA GLY A 135 -7.44 5.13 -9.64
C GLY A 135 -6.91 3.97 -8.78
N PHE A 136 -7.38 2.78 -9.11
CA PHE A 136 -6.96 1.52 -8.49
C PHE A 136 -6.15 0.62 -9.47
N GLY A 137 -5.55 1.23 -10.48
CA GLY A 137 -4.73 0.55 -11.49
C GLY A 137 -5.29 0.63 -12.90
N GLU A 138 -6.39 1.34 -13.12
CA GLU A 138 -6.95 1.59 -14.45
C GLU A 138 -6.05 2.52 -15.26
N PRO A 139 -5.92 2.32 -16.59
CA PRO A 139 -5.01 3.09 -17.42
C PRO A 139 -5.40 4.56 -17.62
N ASN A 140 -6.63 4.93 -17.28
CA ASN A 140 -7.21 6.27 -17.49
C ASN A 140 -7.44 7.06 -16.20
N LYS A 141 -7.05 6.54 -15.03
CA LYS A 141 -7.31 7.19 -13.75
C LYS A 141 -6.05 7.34 -12.92
N GLY A 142 -5.70 8.58 -12.61
CA GLY A 142 -4.67 8.93 -11.65
C GLY A 142 -3.30 8.32 -11.90
N ASN A 143 -2.91 8.12 -13.16
CA ASN A 143 -1.59 7.63 -13.49
C ASN A 143 -0.58 8.79 -13.57
N TRP A 144 0.71 8.47 -13.42
CA TRP A 144 1.73 9.41 -13.82
C TRP A 144 1.91 9.37 -15.34
N ILE A 145 2.28 10.50 -15.92
CA ILE A 145 2.63 10.61 -17.34
C ILE A 145 3.94 11.38 -17.47
N SER A 146 4.66 11.12 -18.56
CA SER A 146 5.88 11.86 -18.87
C SER A 146 5.63 13.03 -19.81
N GLY A 147 4.58 12.96 -20.63
CA GLY A 147 4.39 13.81 -21.77
C GLY A 147 5.19 13.35 -23.00
N ILE A 148 6.02 12.33 -22.87
CA ILE A 148 6.78 11.71 -23.95
C ILE A 148 5.97 10.53 -24.47
N LYS A 149 5.44 10.65 -25.68
CA LYS A 149 4.50 9.72 -26.29
C LYS A 149 4.95 8.26 -26.21
N PHE A 150 6.19 7.97 -26.54
CA PHE A 150 6.75 6.62 -26.50
C PHE A 150 6.69 5.97 -25.10
N ILE A 151 7.01 6.74 -24.07
CA ILE A 151 7.01 6.24 -22.67
C ILE A 151 5.56 6.02 -22.21
N ASP A 152 4.70 6.99 -22.48
CA ASP A 152 3.31 6.96 -22.00
C ASP A 152 2.50 5.89 -22.74
N GLN A 153 2.71 5.71 -24.05
CA GLN A 153 2.06 4.64 -24.81
C GLN A 153 2.44 3.23 -24.35
N ALA A 154 3.71 3.02 -24.04
CA ALA A 154 4.17 1.71 -23.55
C ALA A 154 3.52 1.29 -22.22
N ARG A 155 3.05 2.28 -21.43
CA ARG A 155 2.47 2.03 -20.10
C ARG A 155 0.95 2.09 -20.05
N LEU A 156 0.37 3.05 -20.76
CA LEU A 156 -1.04 3.39 -20.64
C LEU A 156 -1.84 3.09 -21.92
N GLY A 157 -1.17 2.59 -22.96
CA GLY A 157 -1.77 2.37 -24.27
C GLY A 157 -1.76 3.64 -25.15
N PRO A 158 -2.47 3.64 -26.28
CA PRO A 158 -2.47 4.75 -27.23
C PRO A 158 -2.75 6.09 -26.55
N GLN A 159 -1.93 7.10 -26.86
CA GLN A 159 -2.05 8.45 -26.32
C GLN A 159 -2.56 9.45 -27.37
N ASP A 160 -2.89 8.96 -28.57
CA ASP A 160 -3.55 9.70 -29.60
C ASP A 160 -5.07 9.63 -29.38
N ASP A 161 -5.78 10.68 -29.71
CA ASP A 161 -7.25 10.75 -29.64
C ASP A 161 -7.84 10.45 -28.24
N LEU A 162 -7.14 10.87 -27.18
CA LEU A 162 -7.68 10.77 -25.84
C LEU A 162 -8.89 11.71 -25.67
N PRO A 163 -9.94 11.26 -24.96
CA PRO A 163 -11.10 12.09 -24.67
C PRO A 163 -10.73 13.39 -23.95
N ASP A 164 -11.49 14.45 -24.23
CA ASP A 164 -11.31 15.77 -23.59
C ASP A 164 -11.35 15.71 -22.06
N SER A 165 -12.14 14.81 -21.50
CA SER A 165 -12.20 14.57 -20.05
C SER A 165 -10.86 14.14 -19.43
N ILE A 166 -9.94 13.60 -20.23
CA ILE A 166 -8.59 13.23 -19.78
C ILE A 166 -7.60 14.34 -20.11
N THR A 167 -7.64 14.87 -21.35
CA THR A 167 -6.65 15.85 -21.83
C THR A 167 -6.85 17.24 -21.22
N GLN A 168 -8.09 17.64 -20.97
CA GLN A 168 -8.45 18.94 -20.39
C GLN A 168 -8.69 18.89 -18.87
N ASN A 169 -8.38 17.77 -18.22
CA ASN A 169 -8.48 17.68 -16.77
C ASN A 169 -7.51 18.66 -16.11
N LYS A 170 -7.99 19.43 -15.11
CA LYS A 170 -7.19 20.44 -14.39
C LYS A 170 -5.95 19.84 -13.69
N GLY A 171 -6.01 18.56 -13.36
CA GLY A 171 -4.87 17.83 -12.78
C GLY A 171 -3.85 17.35 -13.81
N ASN A 172 -4.11 17.52 -15.14
CA ASN A 172 -3.17 17.10 -16.16
C ASN A 172 -1.97 18.04 -16.22
N ASN A 173 -0.78 17.48 -16.02
CA ASN A 173 0.46 18.22 -16.21
C ASN A 173 1.55 17.31 -16.77
N LYS A 174 2.52 17.90 -17.46
CA LYS A 174 3.61 17.19 -18.15
C LYS A 174 4.91 17.94 -17.91
N TYR A 175 5.84 17.31 -17.19
CA TYR A 175 7.15 17.91 -16.90
C TYR A 175 8.26 17.31 -17.77
N TYR A 176 7.91 16.41 -18.71
CA TYR A 176 8.85 15.78 -19.64
C TYR A 176 10.03 15.11 -18.94
N MET A 177 9.77 14.59 -17.73
CA MET A 177 10.76 13.98 -16.84
C MET A 177 11.93 14.90 -16.43
N LEU A 178 11.89 16.19 -16.71
CA LEU A 178 12.99 17.10 -16.42
C LEU A 178 13.36 17.16 -14.92
N PRO A 179 12.41 17.35 -13.98
CA PRO A 179 12.74 17.34 -12.56
C PRO A 179 13.33 16.00 -12.10
N PHE A 180 12.82 14.89 -12.63
CA PHE A 180 13.32 13.55 -12.34
C PHE A 180 14.77 13.38 -12.80
N LEU A 181 15.08 13.75 -14.05
CA LEU A 181 16.42 13.64 -14.61
C LEU A 181 17.42 14.55 -13.90
N LEU A 182 17.02 15.78 -13.56
CA LEU A 182 17.87 16.69 -12.78
C LEU A 182 18.16 16.14 -11.39
N GLY A 183 17.15 15.57 -10.72
CA GLY A 183 17.34 14.90 -9.42
C GLY A 183 18.28 13.71 -9.53
N LEU A 184 18.14 12.89 -10.59
CA LEU A 184 19.02 11.75 -10.82
C LEU A 184 20.46 12.19 -11.10
N LEU A 185 20.67 13.23 -11.90
CA LEU A 185 22.00 13.81 -12.15
C LEU A 185 22.63 14.34 -10.86
N GLY A 186 21.84 15.02 -10.01
CA GLY A 186 22.31 15.48 -8.69
C GLY A 186 22.71 14.31 -7.80
N LEU A 187 21.93 13.23 -7.79
CA LEU A 187 22.23 12.03 -7.01
C LEU A 187 23.52 11.36 -7.48
N ILE A 188 23.71 11.23 -8.80
CA ILE A 188 24.96 10.69 -9.40
C ILE A 188 26.16 11.58 -9.06
N TYR A 189 25.98 12.89 -9.11
CA TYR A 189 27.04 13.84 -8.72
C TYR A 189 27.48 13.63 -7.27
N HIS A 190 26.55 13.52 -6.31
CA HIS A 190 26.85 13.24 -4.92
C HIS A 190 27.53 11.88 -4.73
N LEU A 191 27.08 10.85 -5.44
CA LEU A 191 27.70 9.53 -5.39
C LEU A 191 29.18 9.55 -5.79
N ILE A 192 29.52 10.37 -6.78
CA ILE A 192 30.90 10.48 -7.31
C ILE A 192 31.75 11.42 -6.45
N LYS A 193 31.21 12.57 -6.02
CA LYS A 193 31.98 13.64 -5.39
C LYS A 193 31.95 13.60 -3.86
N ASN A 194 30.82 13.23 -3.25
CA ASN A 194 30.66 13.24 -1.79
C ASN A 194 29.71 12.10 -1.36
N LYS A 195 30.30 10.96 -1.02
CA LYS A 195 29.53 9.79 -0.58
C LYS A 195 28.73 10.00 0.71
N ASN A 196 29.21 10.87 1.59
CA ASN A 196 28.49 11.15 2.84
C ASN A 196 27.17 11.89 2.54
N ASP A 197 27.20 12.91 1.69
CA ASP A 197 26.00 13.60 1.25
C ASP A 197 25.05 12.68 0.50
N PHE A 198 25.58 11.79 -0.35
CA PHE A 198 24.80 10.77 -1.02
C PHE A 198 24.03 9.90 -0.02
N ILE A 199 24.70 9.41 1.03
CA ILE A 199 24.05 8.58 2.07
C ILE A 199 22.97 9.37 2.78
N VAL A 200 23.23 10.64 3.15
CA VAL A 200 22.22 11.50 3.81
C VAL A 200 21.01 11.71 2.92
N VAL A 201 21.20 12.03 1.64
CA VAL A 201 20.11 12.21 0.67
C VAL A 201 19.30 10.91 0.49
N MET A 202 19.99 9.76 0.40
CA MET A 202 19.32 8.47 0.29
C MET A 202 18.53 8.12 1.56
N LEU A 203 19.07 8.38 2.74
CA LEU A 203 18.35 8.18 3.99
C LEU A 203 17.10 9.07 4.06
N LEU A 204 17.21 10.34 3.73
CA LEU A 204 16.06 11.24 3.66
C LEU A 204 15.00 10.71 2.69
N PHE A 205 15.41 10.27 1.50
CA PHE A 205 14.50 9.72 0.50
C PHE A 205 13.75 8.47 0.97
N PHE A 206 14.41 7.59 1.73
CA PHE A 206 13.77 6.36 2.24
C PHE A 206 12.93 6.58 3.49
N PHE A 207 13.21 7.60 4.28
CA PHE A 207 12.47 7.86 5.51
C PHE A 207 11.34 8.90 5.38
N THR A 208 11.27 9.61 4.26
CA THR A 208 10.17 10.54 3.95
C THR A 208 9.06 9.83 3.21
#